data_42450458244473f185abb1a52f1f2e9d
#
_entry.id   42450458244473f185abb1a52f1f2e9d
#
_cell.length_a   1.000
_cell.length_b   1.000
_cell.length_c   1.000
_cell.angle_alpha   90.00
_cell.angle_beta   90.00
_cell.angle_gamma   90.00
#
_symmetry.space_group_name_H-M   'P 1'
#
loop_
_entity.id
_entity.type
_entity.pdbx_description
1 polymer ?
#
loop_
_entity_poly.entity_id
_entity_poly.type
_entity_poly.pdbx_seq_one_letter_code
_entity_poly.pdbx_strand_id
1 'polypeptide(L)'
;MKMVKRVVSIEAGVWWTKVALADYRKKNPPVHKAFAFRTPEHAVEDGYIRDKEAFASALKVELSKRDIHEKEVVFTLSSSKVVTREVMIPFVKDNKIMGIIESQIRDYFPMDVSNYTISYSKMDVEEEDGKKMLKLLLVAIPDNLLNNYVTFSELAGLKVETFDYIGNGTVQLLCDSFLENAVVVQLEEQATVISILENKKLVFQRVTPYGYGATITAVIDHPVLGIDDEEKALDFLLDHNVIYNRPTVPEMGNQEEMKRQQALAEEAYEDLAESLRYHLRIANTAVEYLSLIHI
;
A
#
# COMPACT_ATOMS: atom_id res chain seq x y z
N MET A 1 -13.27 -16.12 31.62
CA MET A 1 -12.96 -16.02 30.17
C MET A 1 -12.55 -14.56 29.94
N LYS A 2 -11.26 -14.28 29.58
CA LYS A 2 -10.88 -12.91 29.24
C LYS A 2 -11.65 -12.54 27.97
N MET A 3 -12.46 -11.49 28.02
CA MET A 3 -13.08 -10.94 26.82
C MET A 3 -11.98 -10.60 25.84
N VAL A 4 -12.07 -11.10 24.63
CA VAL A 4 -11.13 -10.76 23.57
C VAL A 4 -11.43 -9.34 23.14
N LYS A 5 -10.42 -8.47 23.19
CA LYS A 5 -10.54 -7.08 22.76
C LYS A 5 -10.75 -7.05 21.25
N ARG A 6 -11.77 -6.32 20.79
CA ARG A 6 -11.99 -6.04 19.38
C ARG A 6 -11.40 -4.70 19.01
N VAL A 7 -10.95 -4.58 17.78
CA VAL A 7 -10.42 -3.32 17.23
C VAL A 7 -10.97 -3.10 15.83
N VAL A 8 -11.09 -1.83 15.48
CA VAL A 8 -11.35 -1.42 14.10
C VAL A 8 -10.00 -1.24 13.41
N SER A 9 -9.74 -2.01 12.37
CA SER A 9 -8.57 -1.82 11.51
C SER A 9 -8.97 -0.92 10.34
N ILE A 10 -8.19 0.13 10.08
CA ILE A 10 -8.48 1.12 9.04
C ILE A 10 -7.24 1.32 8.18
N GLU A 11 -7.40 1.18 6.86
CA GLU A 11 -6.47 1.59 5.83
C GLU A 11 -7.11 2.72 5.03
N ALA A 12 -6.57 3.93 5.17
CA ALA A 12 -7.06 5.10 4.45
C ALA A 12 -6.38 5.20 3.08
N GLY A 13 -7.09 4.82 2.04
CA GLY A 13 -6.68 5.02 0.65
C GLY A 13 -7.26 6.31 0.07
N VAL A 14 -6.77 6.72 -1.10
CA VAL A 14 -7.18 7.97 -1.73
C VAL A 14 -8.63 7.90 -2.23
N TRP A 15 -9.01 6.81 -2.88
CA TRP A 15 -10.38 6.61 -3.37
C TRP A 15 -11.21 5.71 -2.46
N TRP A 16 -10.56 4.74 -1.83
CA TRP A 16 -11.23 3.73 -1.01
C TRP A 16 -10.58 3.60 0.36
N THR A 17 -11.37 3.80 1.39
CA THR A 17 -11.00 3.46 2.76
C THR A 17 -11.47 2.05 3.07
N LYS A 18 -10.56 1.19 3.47
CA LYS A 18 -10.81 -0.21 3.83
C LYS A 18 -10.92 -0.30 5.36
N VAL A 19 -11.95 -0.98 5.84
CA VAL A 19 -12.24 -1.13 7.27
C VAL A 19 -12.54 -2.57 7.61
N ALA A 20 -11.96 -3.06 8.71
CA ALA A 20 -12.28 -4.36 9.27
C ALA A 20 -12.51 -4.27 10.78
N LEU A 21 -13.49 -4.99 11.29
CA LEU A 21 -13.66 -5.26 12.71
C LEU A 21 -13.12 -6.65 13.02
N ALA A 22 -12.09 -6.73 13.84
CA ALA A 22 -11.42 -7.98 14.15
C ALA A 22 -11.08 -8.11 15.64
N ASP A 23 -10.83 -9.34 16.08
CA ASP A 23 -10.25 -9.59 17.40
C ASP A 23 -8.79 -9.14 17.44
N TYR A 24 -8.39 -8.40 18.46
CA TYR A 24 -6.99 -8.00 18.63
C TYR A 24 -6.16 -9.17 19.15
N ARG A 25 -5.54 -9.89 18.22
CA ARG A 25 -4.70 -11.07 18.49
C ARG A 25 -3.43 -11.03 17.65
N LYS A 26 -2.39 -11.69 18.14
CA LYS A 26 -1.08 -11.75 17.46
C LYS A 26 -1.06 -12.67 16.23
N LYS A 27 -1.98 -13.64 16.13
CA LYS A 27 -1.99 -14.64 15.04
C LYS A 27 -3.42 -14.95 14.63
N ASN A 28 -3.66 -14.92 13.32
CA ASN A 28 -4.92 -15.28 12.67
C ASN A 28 -6.17 -14.68 13.38
N PRO A 29 -6.28 -13.33 13.44
CA PRO A 29 -7.41 -12.71 14.12
C PRO A 29 -8.72 -13.00 13.36
N PRO A 30 -9.78 -13.48 14.04
CA PRO A 30 -11.09 -13.56 13.45
C PRO A 30 -11.57 -12.19 13.01
N VAL A 31 -11.98 -12.08 11.74
CA VAL A 31 -12.60 -10.88 11.17
C VAL A 31 -14.11 -11.03 11.27
N HIS A 32 -14.76 -10.08 11.93
CA HIS A 32 -16.22 -10.09 12.15
C HIS A 32 -16.98 -9.35 11.06
N LYS A 33 -16.39 -8.21 10.61
CA LYS A 33 -16.93 -7.38 9.53
C LYS A 33 -15.76 -6.86 8.69
N ALA A 34 -15.95 -6.74 7.39
CA ALA A 34 -15.00 -6.08 6.49
C ALA A 34 -15.79 -5.36 5.39
N PHE A 35 -15.38 -4.14 5.07
CA PHE A 35 -15.98 -3.33 4.02
C PHE A 35 -15.01 -2.26 3.54
N ALA A 36 -15.33 -1.69 2.39
CA ALA A 36 -14.72 -0.46 1.91
C ALA A 36 -15.79 0.60 1.67
N PHE A 37 -15.39 1.85 1.70
CA PHE A 37 -16.23 2.97 1.34
C PHE A 37 -15.42 4.04 0.60
N ARG A 38 -16.10 4.87 -0.19
CA ARG A 38 -15.45 5.96 -0.91
C ARG A 38 -14.87 6.96 0.07
N THR A 39 -13.58 7.17 0.00
CA THR A 39 -12.90 8.26 0.71
C THR A 39 -13.42 9.58 0.19
N PRO A 40 -13.74 10.57 1.04
CA PRO A 40 -14.10 11.90 0.57
C PRO A 40 -13.01 12.47 -0.34
N GLU A 41 -13.43 13.17 -1.37
CA GLU A 41 -12.53 13.72 -2.37
C GLU A 41 -11.45 14.62 -1.73
N HIS A 42 -10.21 14.44 -2.16
CA HIS A 42 -9.03 15.12 -1.61
C HIS A 42 -8.76 14.92 -0.10
N ALA A 43 -9.48 14.03 0.56
CA ALA A 43 -9.30 13.81 2.01
C ALA A 43 -8.03 13.04 2.36
N VAL A 44 -7.45 12.27 1.44
CA VAL A 44 -6.22 11.50 1.65
C VAL A 44 -5.25 11.72 0.50
N GLU A 45 -3.97 11.94 0.81
CA GLU A 45 -2.88 12.10 -0.16
C GLU A 45 -1.58 11.53 0.42
N ASP A 46 -0.93 10.62 -0.31
CA ASP A 46 0.31 9.91 0.11
C ASP A 46 0.26 9.42 1.56
N GLY A 47 -0.88 8.84 1.96
CA GLY A 47 -1.13 8.32 3.30
C GLY A 47 -1.45 9.37 4.37
N TYR A 48 -1.42 10.68 4.07
CA TYR A 48 -1.83 11.74 5.00
C TYR A 48 -3.31 12.04 4.85
N ILE A 49 -4.02 12.14 5.96
CA ILE A 49 -5.40 12.62 6.00
C ILE A 49 -5.36 14.15 5.94
N ARG A 50 -5.76 14.73 4.80
CA ARG A 50 -5.74 16.18 4.52
C ARG A 50 -7.00 16.86 5.05
N ASP A 51 -8.18 16.32 4.73
CA ASP A 51 -9.45 16.79 5.28
C ASP A 51 -9.95 15.83 6.35
N LYS A 52 -9.54 16.13 7.61
CA LYS A 52 -9.84 15.27 8.75
C LYS A 52 -11.33 15.32 9.13
N GLU A 53 -11.97 16.47 8.96
CA GLU A 53 -13.38 16.71 9.30
C GLU A 53 -14.31 15.93 8.36
N ALA A 54 -14.09 16.06 7.05
CA ALA A 54 -14.87 15.32 6.05
C ALA A 54 -14.66 13.81 6.20
N PHE A 55 -13.41 13.38 6.39
CA PHE A 55 -13.09 11.97 6.54
C PHE A 55 -13.66 11.38 7.85
N ALA A 56 -13.54 12.09 8.99
CA ALA A 56 -14.12 11.64 10.25
C ALA A 56 -15.64 11.54 10.20
N SER A 57 -16.30 12.49 9.49
CA SER A 57 -17.75 12.46 9.30
C SER A 57 -18.19 11.26 8.46
N ALA A 58 -17.51 11.00 7.34
CA ALA A 58 -17.78 9.85 6.49
C ALA A 58 -17.56 8.52 7.23
N LEU A 59 -16.43 8.39 7.94
CA LEU A 59 -16.12 7.19 8.73
C LEU A 59 -17.17 6.92 9.81
N LYS A 60 -17.61 7.94 10.56
CA LYS A 60 -18.66 7.80 11.58
C LYS A 60 -19.97 7.28 10.99
N VAL A 61 -20.36 7.81 9.84
CA VAL A 61 -21.56 7.35 9.12
C VAL A 61 -21.44 5.88 8.75
N GLU A 62 -20.30 5.48 8.17
CA GLU A 62 -20.07 4.12 7.69
C GLU A 62 -19.96 3.09 8.83
N LEU A 63 -19.34 3.46 9.96
CA LEU A 63 -19.30 2.61 11.15
C LEU A 63 -20.71 2.46 11.74
N SER A 64 -21.48 3.56 11.85
CA SER A 64 -22.85 3.54 12.36
C SER A 64 -23.79 2.69 11.49
N LYS A 65 -23.75 2.80 10.18
CA LYS A 65 -24.53 1.97 9.25
C LYS A 65 -24.33 0.46 9.46
N ARG A 66 -23.16 0.08 9.99
CA ARG A 66 -22.78 -1.33 10.20
C ARG A 66 -22.79 -1.76 11.65
N ASP A 67 -23.35 -0.93 12.54
CA ASP A 67 -23.44 -1.22 13.97
C ASP A 67 -22.05 -1.58 14.56
N ILE A 68 -21.05 -0.73 14.29
CA ILE A 68 -19.69 -0.82 14.83
C ILE A 68 -19.52 0.29 15.86
N HIS A 69 -19.34 -0.10 17.11
CA HIS A 69 -19.25 0.81 18.26
C HIS A 69 -17.88 0.79 18.96
N GLU A 70 -17.00 -0.10 18.50
CA GLU A 70 -15.62 -0.21 18.99
C GLU A 70 -14.88 1.09 18.72
N LYS A 71 -14.12 1.55 19.72
CA LYS A 71 -13.38 2.81 19.66
C LYS A 71 -11.88 2.61 19.45
N GLU A 72 -11.36 1.45 19.79
CA GLU A 72 -9.96 1.14 19.61
C GLU A 72 -9.68 0.88 18.13
N VAL A 73 -8.68 1.60 17.60
CA VAL A 73 -8.33 1.54 16.18
C VAL A 73 -6.88 1.12 15.96
N VAL A 74 -6.68 0.30 14.97
CA VAL A 74 -5.37 0.01 14.36
C VAL A 74 -5.36 0.66 12.99
N PHE A 75 -4.38 1.53 12.73
CA PHE A 75 -4.20 2.11 11.39
C PHE A 75 -3.11 1.38 10.65
N THR A 76 -3.41 0.98 9.39
CA THR A 76 -2.41 0.49 8.45
C THR A 76 -1.95 1.67 7.58
N LEU A 77 -0.66 2.00 7.69
CA LEU A 77 -0.07 3.13 7.00
C LEU A 77 0.52 2.69 5.66
N SER A 78 0.21 3.45 4.62
CA SER A 78 0.83 3.34 3.30
C SER A 78 1.22 4.74 2.84
N SER A 79 2.52 5.01 2.73
CA SER A 79 3.05 6.31 2.30
C SER A 79 4.43 6.13 1.68
N SER A 80 4.74 6.94 0.67
CA SER A 80 6.07 6.99 0.05
C SER A 80 7.16 7.49 1.00
N LYS A 81 6.77 8.06 2.15
CA LYS A 81 7.67 8.59 3.19
C LYS A 81 8.10 7.55 4.23
N VAL A 82 7.43 6.40 4.26
CA VAL A 82 7.86 5.28 5.11
C VAL A 82 9.07 4.61 4.46
N VAL A 83 10.15 4.48 5.22
CA VAL A 83 11.42 3.91 4.72
C VAL A 83 11.74 2.64 5.48
N THR A 84 12.03 1.58 4.74
CA THR A 84 12.50 0.32 5.30
C THR A 84 13.98 0.10 5.01
N ARG A 85 14.70 -0.55 5.95
CA ARG A 85 16.11 -0.95 5.79
C ARG A 85 16.36 -2.28 6.43
N GLU A 86 16.97 -3.18 5.69
CA GLU A 86 17.56 -4.39 6.25
C GLU A 86 18.93 -4.07 6.83
N VAL A 87 19.18 -4.51 8.07
CA VAL A 87 20.45 -4.28 8.76
C VAL A 87 20.87 -5.51 9.53
N MET A 88 22.18 -5.65 9.71
CA MET A 88 22.79 -6.67 10.54
C MET A 88 23.38 -6.03 11.80
N ILE A 89 23.04 -6.59 12.98
CA ILE A 89 23.62 -6.16 14.25
C ILE A 89 24.19 -7.38 14.98
N PRO A 90 25.13 -7.23 15.90
CA PRO A 90 25.57 -8.33 16.75
C PRO A 90 24.39 -8.98 17.50
N PHE A 91 24.41 -10.29 17.65
CA PHE A 91 23.36 -10.99 18.41
C PHE A 91 23.37 -10.56 19.87
N VAL A 92 22.33 -9.89 20.31
CA VAL A 92 22.17 -9.36 21.66
C VAL A 92 20.79 -9.67 22.25
N LYS A 93 20.60 -9.41 23.53
CA LYS A 93 19.28 -9.49 24.17
C LYS A 93 18.35 -8.41 23.64
N ASP A 94 17.07 -8.72 23.59
CA ASP A 94 16.01 -7.85 23.01
C ASP A 94 16.04 -6.42 23.55
N ASN A 95 16.26 -6.26 24.85
CA ASN A 95 16.29 -4.95 25.51
C ASN A 95 17.50 -4.08 25.12
N LYS A 96 18.48 -4.62 24.37
CA LYS A 96 19.63 -3.86 23.88
C LYS A 96 19.55 -3.51 22.40
N ILE A 97 18.62 -4.12 21.66
CA ILE A 97 18.51 -3.94 20.21
C ILE A 97 18.28 -2.47 19.87
N MET A 98 17.28 -1.81 20.48
CA MET A 98 16.95 -0.42 20.17
C MET A 98 18.13 0.52 20.46
N GLY A 99 18.85 0.34 21.56
CA GLY A 99 20.04 1.16 21.86
C GLY A 99 21.17 1.01 20.83
N ILE A 100 21.33 -0.18 20.22
CA ILE A 100 22.28 -0.36 19.11
C ILE A 100 21.79 0.36 17.87
N ILE A 101 20.50 0.21 17.51
CA ILE A 101 19.89 0.89 16.35
C ILE A 101 20.07 2.40 16.49
N GLU A 102 19.72 2.98 17.64
CA GLU A 102 19.83 4.42 17.89
C GLU A 102 21.27 4.92 17.79
N SER A 103 22.24 4.14 18.28
CA SER A 103 23.66 4.51 18.21
C SER A 103 24.24 4.51 16.79
N GLN A 104 23.66 3.73 15.88
CA GLN A 104 24.11 3.54 14.50
C GLN A 104 23.10 4.07 13.47
N ILE A 105 22.11 4.82 13.91
CA ILE A 105 20.98 5.24 13.07
C ILE A 105 21.42 5.98 11.80
N ARG A 106 22.49 6.76 11.86
CA ARG A 106 23.03 7.51 10.73
C ARG A 106 23.69 6.62 9.68
N ASP A 107 24.16 5.44 10.08
CA ASP A 107 24.76 4.46 9.15
C ASP A 107 23.66 3.71 8.40
N TYR A 108 22.51 3.54 9.03
CA TYR A 108 21.39 2.82 8.43
C TYR A 108 20.53 3.70 7.53
N PHE A 109 20.40 4.98 7.85
CA PHE A 109 19.56 5.91 7.07
C PHE A 109 20.41 7.08 6.57
N PRO A 110 20.57 7.24 5.23
CA PRO A 110 21.37 8.34 4.64
C PRO A 110 20.69 9.71 4.75
N MET A 111 19.47 9.74 5.29
CA MET A 111 18.68 10.95 5.50
C MET A 111 18.61 11.30 6.98
N ASP A 112 18.21 12.53 7.30
CA ASP A 112 17.93 12.92 8.67
C ASP A 112 16.63 12.27 9.16
N VAL A 113 16.73 11.42 10.16
CA VAL A 113 15.61 10.71 10.80
C VAL A 113 15.24 11.24 12.18
N SER A 114 15.68 12.46 12.53
CA SER A 114 15.40 13.09 13.82
C SER A 114 13.89 13.28 14.10
N ASN A 115 13.09 13.35 13.04
CA ASN A 115 11.63 13.48 13.08
C ASN A 115 10.92 12.19 12.61
N TYR A 116 11.54 11.03 12.87
CA TYR A 116 11.00 9.73 12.52
C TYR A 116 10.94 8.83 13.75
N THR A 117 9.83 8.14 13.90
CA THR A 117 9.72 7.01 14.81
C THR A 117 10.28 5.76 14.14
N ILE A 118 11.26 5.14 14.79
CA ILE A 118 11.91 3.92 14.30
C ILE A 118 11.34 2.71 15.02
N SER A 119 10.96 1.70 14.26
CA SER A 119 10.58 0.38 14.76
C SER A 119 11.41 -0.70 14.06
N TYR A 120 11.42 -1.92 14.59
CA TYR A 120 12.11 -3.02 13.96
C TYR A 120 11.35 -4.35 14.05
N SER A 121 11.61 -5.20 13.09
CA SER A 121 11.19 -6.61 13.09
C SER A 121 12.42 -7.50 13.02
N LYS A 122 12.46 -8.56 13.83
CA LYS A 122 13.52 -9.56 13.74
C LYS A 122 13.24 -10.48 12.57
N MET A 123 14.20 -10.59 11.68
CA MET A 123 14.10 -11.45 10.51
C MET A 123 14.75 -12.81 10.75
N ASP A 124 16.05 -12.82 11.03
CA ASP A 124 16.81 -14.05 11.18
C ASP A 124 18.02 -13.90 12.12
N VAL A 125 18.68 -15.03 12.41
CA VAL A 125 19.99 -15.08 13.06
C VAL A 125 20.92 -15.77 12.08
N GLU A 126 21.92 -15.05 11.61
CA GLU A 126 22.92 -15.52 10.66
C GLU A 126 24.28 -15.63 11.34
N GLU A 127 25.20 -16.37 10.75
CA GLU A 127 26.59 -16.48 11.23
C GLU A 127 27.50 -15.80 10.18
N GLU A 128 28.17 -14.73 10.60
CA GLU A 128 29.13 -14.00 9.80
C GLU A 128 30.48 -13.97 10.52
N ASP A 129 31.55 -14.44 9.84
CA ASP A 129 32.91 -14.54 10.40
C ASP A 129 32.97 -15.26 11.77
N GLY A 130 32.17 -16.32 11.95
CA GLY A 130 32.11 -17.08 13.20
C GLY A 130 31.40 -16.36 14.36
N LYS A 131 30.70 -15.25 14.08
CA LYS A 131 29.90 -14.50 15.04
C LYS A 131 28.43 -14.58 14.68
N LYS A 132 27.59 -14.76 15.71
CA LYS A 132 26.13 -14.67 15.50
C LYS A 132 25.72 -13.23 15.32
N MET A 133 25.02 -12.98 14.25
CA MET A 133 24.44 -11.70 13.87
C MET A 133 22.92 -11.80 13.87
N LEU A 134 22.25 -10.71 14.18
CA LEU A 134 20.80 -10.60 14.13
C LEU A 134 20.42 -9.73 12.94
N LYS A 135 19.70 -10.31 12.00
CA LYS A 135 19.14 -9.63 10.83
C LYS A 135 17.83 -8.97 11.23
N LEU A 136 17.74 -7.67 11.01
CA LEU A 136 16.57 -6.85 11.33
C LEU A 136 16.04 -6.12 10.10
N LEU A 137 14.72 -5.96 10.01
CA LEU A 137 14.09 -4.98 9.16
C LEU A 137 13.73 -3.76 10.02
N LEU A 138 14.36 -2.64 9.75
CA LEU A 138 14.00 -1.34 10.34
C LEU A 138 12.91 -0.68 9.52
N VAL A 139 11.98 -0.02 10.20
CA VAL A 139 10.93 0.78 9.60
C VAL A 139 10.97 2.17 10.22
N ALA A 140 11.20 3.18 9.39
CA ALA A 140 11.19 4.59 9.79
C ALA A 140 9.91 5.25 9.29
N ILE A 141 9.10 5.77 10.19
CA ILE A 141 7.82 6.41 9.90
C ILE A 141 7.92 7.87 10.36
N PRO A 142 7.57 8.87 9.48
CA PRO A 142 7.58 10.27 9.87
C PRO A 142 6.66 10.54 11.07
N ASP A 143 7.13 11.28 12.08
CA ASP A 143 6.34 11.62 13.26
C ASP A 143 5.12 12.47 12.90
N ASN A 144 5.23 13.32 11.89
CA ASN A 144 4.10 14.11 11.41
C ASN A 144 3.01 13.25 10.76
N LEU A 145 3.36 12.10 10.16
CA LEU A 145 2.38 11.13 9.67
C LEU A 145 1.63 10.47 10.84
N LEU A 146 2.35 10.01 11.86
CA LEU A 146 1.74 9.42 13.05
C LEU A 146 0.81 10.43 13.76
N ASN A 147 1.29 11.66 13.98
CA ASN A 147 0.53 12.74 14.60
C ASN A 147 -0.70 13.14 13.78
N ASN A 148 -0.63 13.05 12.45
CA ASN A 148 -1.76 13.28 11.57
C ASN A 148 -2.93 12.32 11.88
N TYR A 149 -2.63 11.04 12.04
CA TYR A 149 -3.63 10.03 12.39
C TYR A 149 -4.11 10.12 13.85
N VAL A 150 -3.22 10.49 14.79
CA VAL A 150 -3.64 10.73 16.17
C VAL A 150 -4.67 11.85 16.23
N THR A 151 -4.39 13.00 15.61
CA THR A 151 -5.33 14.13 15.55
C THR A 151 -6.64 13.73 14.85
N PHE A 152 -6.57 12.98 13.77
CA PHE A 152 -7.75 12.45 13.08
C PHE A 152 -8.58 11.54 14.00
N SER A 153 -7.94 10.64 14.74
CA SER A 153 -8.63 9.69 15.61
C SER A 153 -9.41 10.40 16.72
N GLU A 154 -8.87 11.48 17.28
CA GLU A 154 -9.55 12.31 18.27
C GLU A 154 -10.83 12.92 17.69
N LEU A 155 -10.77 13.49 16.48
CA LEU A 155 -11.95 14.03 15.78
C LEU A 155 -12.98 12.94 15.46
N ALA A 156 -12.52 11.75 15.08
CA ALA A 156 -13.38 10.61 14.79
C ALA A 156 -13.99 9.98 16.07
N GLY A 157 -13.49 10.33 17.26
CA GLY A 157 -13.89 9.72 18.55
C GLY A 157 -13.34 8.31 18.73
N LEU A 158 -12.21 8.03 18.11
CA LEU A 158 -11.47 6.76 18.16
C LEU A 158 -10.24 6.90 19.07
N LYS A 159 -9.72 5.77 19.51
CA LYS A 159 -8.51 5.67 20.33
C LYS A 159 -7.50 4.79 19.62
N VAL A 160 -6.36 5.35 19.26
CA VAL A 160 -5.30 4.59 18.60
C VAL A 160 -4.73 3.52 19.54
N GLU A 161 -4.79 2.29 19.13
CA GLU A 161 -4.18 1.15 19.80
C GLU A 161 -2.75 0.94 19.31
N THR A 162 -2.57 0.97 17.99
CA THR A 162 -1.27 0.85 17.34
C THR A 162 -1.34 1.32 15.90
N PHE A 163 -0.17 1.55 15.36
CA PHE A 163 0.06 1.71 13.92
C PHE A 163 0.71 0.46 13.37
N ASP A 164 0.32 0.06 12.20
CA ASP A 164 0.96 -0.94 11.39
C ASP A 164 1.30 -0.33 10.03
N TYR A 165 2.13 -0.98 9.24
CA TYR A 165 2.39 -0.54 7.87
C TYR A 165 2.04 -1.66 6.89
N ILE A 166 1.73 -1.27 5.66
CA ILE A 166 1.15 -2.17 4.65
C ILE A 166 2.01 -3.41 4.37
N GLY A 167 3.34 -3.28 4.45
CA GLY A 167 4.25 -4.41 4.26
C GLY A 167 4.10 -5.50 5.31
N ASN A 168 3.87 -5.15 6.56
CA ASN A 168 3.64 -6.13 7.61
C ASN A 168 2.32 -6.89 7.37
N GLY A 169 1.25 -6.18 6.98
CA GLY A 169 -0.02 -6.79 6.60
C GLY A 169 0.12 -7.77 5.44
N THR A 170 0.89 -7.39 4.41
CA THR A 170 1.19 -8.26 3.26
C THR A 170 1.90 -9.55 3.68
N VAL A 171 2.92 -9.45 4.53
CA VAL A 171 3.64 -10.63 5.05
C VAL A 171 2.70 -11.54 5.84
N GLN A 172 1.88 -10.96 6.73
CA GLN A 172 0.95 -11.75 7.54
C GLN A 172 -0.10 -12.48 6.68
N LEU A 173 -0.56 -11.85 5.60
CA LEU A 173 -1.50 -12.47 4.66
C LEU A 173 -0.86 -13.65 3.92
N LEU A 174 0.42 -13.54 3.57
CA LEU A 174 1.14 -14.52 2.74
C LEU A 174 1.93 -15.55 3.54
N CYS A 175 2.10 -15.38 4.85
CA CYS A 175 2.93 -16.27 5.68
C CYS A 175 2.45 -17.74 5.68
N ASP A 176 1.16 -17.97 5.52
CA ASP A 176 0.57 -19.30 5.42
C ASP A 176 0.46 -19.80 3.95
N SER A 177 0.91 -19.01 2.97
CA SER A 177 1.02 -19.43 1.57
C SER A 177 2.22 -20.36 1.38
N PHE A 178 2.24 -21.11 0.27
CA PHE A 178 3.36 -22.01 -0.09
C PHE A 178 4.54 -21.25 -0.71
N LEU A 179 4.43 -19.95 -0.88
CA LEU A 179 5.49 -19.13 -1.45
C LEU A 179 6.52 -18.81 -0.35
N GLU A 180 7.73 -19.33 -0.51
CA GLU A 180 8.86 -19.01 0.39
C GLU A 180 9.50 -17.69 -0.01
N ASN A 181 9.71 -17.50 -1.32
CA ASN A 181 10.25 -16.29 -1.91
C ASN A 181 9.24 -15.71 -2.89
N ALA A 182 8.96 -14.41 -2.79
CA ALA A 182 7.98 -13.76 -3.65
C ALA A 182 8.27 -12.28 -3.81
N VAL A 183 7.94 -11.76 -4.99
CA VAL A 183 7.73 -10.33 -5.21
C VAL A 183 6.23 -10.09 -5.23
N VAL A 184 5.76 -9.22 -4.35
CA VAL A 184 4.35 -8.82 -4.25
C VAL A 184 4.22 -7.41 -4.75
N VAL A 185 3.42 -7.21 -5.77
CA VAL A 185 3.12 -5.89 -6.34
C VAL A 185 1.66 -5.59 -6.03
N GLN A 186 1.42 -4.58 -5.21
CA GLN A 186 0.10 -4.08 -4.88
C GLN A 186 -0.13 -2.79 -5.66
N LEU A 187 -1.07 -2.81 -6.59
CA LEU A 187 -1.48 -1.64 -7.35
C LEU A 187 -2.64 -0.99 -6.60
N GLU A 188 -2.37 0.18 -6.04
CA GLU A 188 -3.38 1.03 -5.42
C GLU A 188 -3.71 2.21 -6.35
N GLU A 189 -4.66 3.04 -5.96
CA GLU A 189 -5.15 4.13 -6.83
C GLU A 189 -4.04 5.12 -7.22
N GLN A 190 -3.26 5.58 -6.24
CA GLN A 190 -2.19 6.57 -6.46
C GLN A 190 -0.81 6.07 -6.04
N ALA A 191 -0.68 4.81 -5.70
CA ALA A 191 0.58 4.23 -5.28
C ALA A 191 0.73 2.80 -5.79
N THR A 192 1.97 2.38 -5.97
CA THR A 192 2.34 0.97 -6.15
C THR A 192 3.26 0.57 -5.02
N VAL A 193 2.85 -0.45 -4.27
CA VAL A 193 3.66 -1.02 -3.20
C VAL A 193 4.33 -2.29 -3.70
N ILE A 194 5.65 -2.31 -3.63
CA ILE A 194 6.45 -3.48 -3.98
C ILE A 194 7.05 -4.03 -2.71
N SER A 195 6.75 -5.29 -2.43
CA SER A 195 7.28 -6.02 -1.28
C SER A 195 8.03 -7.26 -1.77
N ILE A 196 9.24 -7.46 -1.23
CA ILE A 196 10.06 -8.63 -1.52
C ILE A 196 10.10 -9.49 -0.26
N LEU A 197 9.71 -10.76 -0.41
CA LEU A 197 9.74 -11.75 0.65
C LEU A 197 10.82 -12.78 0.37
N GLU A 198 11.62 -13.07 1.39
CA GLU A 198 12.57 -14.17 1.45
C GLU A 198 12.26 -15.05 2.67
N ASN A 199 12.19 -16.36 2.47
CA ASN A 199 11.86 -17.31 3.54
C ASN A 199 10.60 -16.85 4.34
N LYS A 200 9.57 -16.37 3.62
CA LYS A 200 8.32 -15.82 4.18
C LYS A 200 8.50 -14.58 5.06
N LYS A 201 9.61 -13.86 4.95
CA LYS A 201 9.89 -12.64 5.69
C LYS A 201 10.06 -11.47 4.72
N LEU A 202 9.61 -10.31 5.12
CA LEU A 202 9.79 -9.10 4.32
C LEU A 202 11.23 -8.63 4.44
N VAL A 203 11.93 -8.57 3.30
CA VAL A 203 13.32 -8.09 3.22
C VAL A 203 13.41 -6.69 2.62
N PHE A 204 12.44 -6.34 1.79
CA PHE A 204 12.41 -5.03 1.14
C PHE A 204 10.97 -4.60 0.90
N GLN A 205 10.72 -3.29 1.05
CA GLN A 205 9.49 -2.66 0.62
C GLN A 205 9.76 -1.26 0.08
N ARG A 206 9.05 -0.93 -0.98
CA ARG A 206 9.03 0.41 -1.56
C ARG A 206 7.61 0.80 -1.94
N VAL A 207 7.24 2.03 -1.59
CA VAL A 207 6.03 2.67 -2.10
C VAL A 207 6.46 3.68 -3.17
N THR A 208 5.87 3.56 -4.35
CA THR A 208 6.06 4.50 -5.46
C THR A 208 4.77 5.30 -5.63
N PRO A 209 4.80 6.64 -5.69
CA PRO A 209 3.60 7.47 -5.82
C PRO A 209 3.08 7.45 -7.27
N TYR A 210 2.73 6.28 -7.76
CA TYR A 210 2.12 6.03 -9.06
C TYR A 210 1.25 4.78 -8.96
N GLY A 211 -0.01 4.91 -9.30
CA GLY A 211 -1.00 3.83 -9.18
C GLY A 211 -1.90 3.72 -10.40
N TYR A 212 -2.85 2.79 -10.36
CA TYR A 212 -3.76 2.52 -11.48
C TYR A 212 -4.70 3.70 -11.79
N GLY A 213 -4.85 4.65 -10.89
CA GLY A 213 -5.63 5.87 -11.12
C GLY A 213 -5.16 6.68 -12.33
N ALA A 214 -3.85 6.68 -12.62
CA ALA A 214 -3.32 7.31 -13.82
C ALA A 214 -3.88 6.67 -15.12
N THR A 215 -4.04 5.34 -15.12
CA THR A 215 -4.64 4.62 -16.25
C THR A 215 -6.15 4.92 -16.35
N ILE A 216 -6.85 5.00 -15.23
CA ILE A 216 -8.27 5.38 -15.21
C ILE A 216 -8.48 6.80 -15.74
N THR A 217 -7.65 7.75 -15.29
CA THR A 217 -7.66 9.12 -15.79
C THR A 217 -7.45 9.15 -17.31
N ALA A 218 -6.47 8.38 -17.82
CA ALA A 218 -6.25 8.30 -19.26
C ALA A 218 -7.46 7.76 -20.04
N VAL A 219 -8.24 6.83 -19.47
CA VAL A 219 -9.50 6.35 -20.06
C VAL A 219 -10.56 7.46 -20.10
N ILE A 220 -10.72 8.19 -18.98
CA ILE A 220 -11.73 9.25 -18.85
C ILE A 220 -11.41 10.44 -19.76
N ASP A 221 -10.17 10.86 -19.80
CA ASP A 221 -9.72 12.01 -20.57
C ASP A 221 -9.71 11.75 -22.08
N HIS A 222 -9.85 10.49 -22.49
CA HIS A 222 -9.76 10.15 -23.90
C HIS A 222 -11.10 10.36 -24.64
N PRO A 223 -11.18 11.32 -25.57
CA PRO A 223 -12.45 11.76 -26.16
C PRO A 223 -13.15 10.68 -27.00
N VAL A 224 -12.41 9.68 -27.49
CA VAL A 224 -12.96 8.60 -28.34
C VAL A 224 -13.67 7.54 -27.52
N LEU A 225 -13.25 7.31 -26.27
CA LEU A 225 -13.81 6.25 -25.43
C LEU A 225 -15.18 6.64 -24.86
N GLY A 226 -15.45 7.95 -24.70
CA GLY A 226 -16.74 8.45 -24.22
C GLY A 226 -17.10 7.98 -22.81
N ILE A 227 -16.09 7.69 -22.01
CA ILE A 227 -16.22 7.24 -20.62
C ILE A 227 -15.96 8.43 -19.72
N ASP A 228 -16.90 8.72 -18.82
CA ASP A 228 -16.94 9.95 -18.03
C ASP A 228 -16.86 9.71 -16.51
N ASP A 229 -16.78 8.46 -16.07
CA ASP A 229 -16.65 8.13 -14.64
C ASP A 229 -15.68 6.99 -14.39
N GLU A 230 -15.15 6.96 -13.15
CA GLU A 230 -14.09 6.03 -12.71
C GLU A 230 -14.56 4.57 -12.70
N GLU A 231 -15.81 4.28 -12.34
CA GLU A 231 -16.33 2.92 -12.25
C GLU A 231 -16.46 2.31 -13.64
N LYS A 232 -16.99 3.07 -14.61
CA LYS A 232 -17.04 2.65 -16.01
C LYS A 232 -15.65 2.51 -16.62
N ALA A 233 -14.70 3.40 -16.24
CA ALA A 233 -13.33 3.30 -16.72
C ALA A 233 -12.63 2.04 -16.17
N LEU A 234 -12.87 1.70 -14.92
CA LEU A 234 -12.35 0.46 -14.32
C LEU A 234 -12.97 -0.78 -15.01
N ASP A 235 -14.27 -0.80 -15.21
CA ASP A 235 -14.96 -1.89 -15.91
C ASP A 235 -14.42 -2.04 -17.35
N PHE A 236 -14.20 -0.92 -18.04
CA PHE A 236 -13.56 -0.93 -19.36
C PHE A 236 -12.20 -1.60 -19.34
N LEU A 237 -11.33 -1.26 -18.37
CA LEU A 237 -9.99 -1.84 -18.24
C LEU A 237 -10.02 -3.33 -17.86
N LEU A 238 -11.02 -3.78 -17.10
CA LEU A 238 -11.21 -5.18 -16.75
C LEU A 238 -11.71 -6.02 -17.94
N ASP A 239 -12.53 -5.43 -18.80
CA ASP A 239 -13.13 -6.11 -19.94
C ASP A 239 -12.24 -6.08 -21.21
N HIS A 240 -11.28 -5.16 -21.29
CA HIS A 240 -10.45 -4.95 -22.46
C HIS A 240 -8.97 -5.20 -22.21
N ASN A 241 -8.37 -6.06 -23.00
CA ASN A 241 -6.93 -6.29 -22.98
C ASN A 241 -6.20 -5.26 -23.85
N VAL A 242 -6.03 -4.06 -23.35
CA VAL A 242 -5.44 -2.92 -24.10
C VAL A 242 -3.96 -3.11 -24.49
N ILE A 243 -3.25 -4.06 -23.86
CA ILE A 243 -1.83 -4.34 -24.19
C ILE A 243 -1.70 -5.16 -25.49
N TYR A 244 -2.64 -6.07 -25.73
CA TYR A 244 -2.56 -7.04 -26.82
C TYR A 244 -3.62 -6.83 -27.90
N ASN A 245 -4.74 -6.22 -27.57
CA ASN A 245 -5.83 -6.01 -28.50
C ASN A 245 -5.74 -4.61 -29.12
N ARG A 246 -6.03 -4.53 -30.41
CA ARG A 246 -6.24 -3.25 -31.07
C ARG A 246 -7.74 -2.93 -31.08
N PRO A 247 -8.14 -1.67 -30.90
CA PRO A 247 -9.52 -1.30 -30.95
C PRO A 247 -10.09 -1.48 -32.36
N THR A 248 -11.34 -1.92 -32.43
CA THR A 248 -12.08 -1.99 -33.68
C THR A 248 -13.19 -0.94 -33.60
N VAL A 249 -13.14 0.05 -34.45
CA VAL A 249 -14.17 1.08 -34.52
C VAL A 249 -15.32 0.56 -35.43
N PRO A 250 -16.59 0.73 -34.99
CA PRO A 250 -17.74 0.36 -35.84
C PRO A 250 -17.72 1.05 -37.20
N GLU A 251 -18.10 0.34 -38.25
CA GLU A 251 -18.20 0.87 -39.61
C GLU A 251 -19.37 1.86 -39.72
N MET A 252 -19.16 3.08 -39.24
CA MET A 252 -20.15 4.17 -39.36
C MET A 252 -19.51 5.41 -39.96
N GLY A 253 -20.07 5.92 -41.05
CA GLY A 253 -19.59 7.11 -41.72
C GLY A 253 -18.85 6.89 -43.05
N ASN A 254 -18.20 7.93 -43.55
CA ASN A 254 -17.36 7.83 -44.75
C ASN A 254 -15.96 7.26 -44.41
N GLN A 255 -15.22 6.83 -45.44
CA GLN A 255 -13.89 6.20 -45.24
C GLN A 255 -12.87 7.10 -44.53
N GLU A 256 -12.95 8.40 -44.67
CA GLU A 256 -12.03 9.36 -44.08
C GLU A 256 -12.31 9.55 -42.59
N GLU A 257 -13.60 9.62 -42.23
CA GLU A 257 -14.09 9.65 -40.84
C GLU A 257 -13.72 8.37 -40.09
N MET A 258 -13.94 7.21 -40.70
CA MET A 258 -13.55 5.91 -40.13
C MET A 258 -12.05 5.79 -39.88
N LYS A 259 -11.19 6.23 -40.80
CA LYS A 259 -9.76 6.26 -40.63
C LYS A 259 -9.32 7.15 -39.48
N ARG A 260 -9.97 8.32 -39.33
CA ARG A 260 -9.69 9.26 -38.25
C ARG A 260 -10.10 8.68 -36.90
N GLN A 261 -11.28 8.09 -36.80
CA GLN A 261 -11.77 7.46 -35.57
C GLN A 261 -10.87 6.25 -35.19
N GLN A 262 -10.47 5.44 -36.17
CA GLN A 262 -9.57 4.32 -35.92
C GLN A 262 -8.20 4.80 -35.40
N ALA A 263 -7.62 5.85 -36.00
CA ALA A 263 -6.35 6.41 -35.54
C ALA A 263 -6.41 6.96 -34.10
N LEU A 264 -7.51 7.66 -33.76
CA LEU A 264 -7.73 8.17 -32.42
C LEU A 264 -7.91 7.04 -31.39
N ALA A 265 -8.62 5.98 -31.75
CA ALA A 265 -8.77 4.81 -30.89
C ALA A 265 -7.46 4.05 -30.69
N GLU A 266 -6.63 3.93 -31.72
CA GLU A 266 -5.30 3.33 -31.63
C GLU A 266 -4.37 4.16 -30.74
N GLU A 267 -4.39 5.48 -30.83
CA GLU A 267 -3.64 6.38 -29.95
C GLU A 267 -4.07 6.20 -28.48
N ALA A 268 -5.38 6.16 -28.19
CA ALA A 268 -5.89 5.89 -26.86
C ALA A 268 -5.39 4.59 -26.26
N TYR A 269 -5.46 3.52 -27.03
CA TYR A 269 -4.99 2.22 -26.58
C TYR A 269 -3.47 2.17 -26.36
N GLU A 270 -2.68 2.91 -27.15
CA GLU A 270 -1.23 2.99 -26.93
C GLU A 270 -0.92 3.76 -25.63
N ASP A 271 -1.58 4.86 -25.35
CA ASP A 271 -1.44 5.63 -24.09
C ASP A 271 -1.80 4.77 -22.87
N LEU A 272 -2.91 4.02 -22.95
CA LEU A 272 -3.31 3.09 -21.91
C LEU A 272 -2.29 1.96 -21.73
N ALA A 273 -1.81 1.39 -22.84
CA ALA A 273 -0.80 0.34 -22.82
C ALA A 273 0.51 0.84 -22.22
N GLU A 274 0.92 2.07 -22.49
CA GLU A 274 2.12 2.67 -21.91
C GLU A 274 2.00 2.85 -20.40
N SER A 275 0.84 3.33 -19.91
CA SER A 275 0.53 3.44 -18.48
C SER A 275 0.64 2.07 -17.80
N LEU A 276 0.06 1.02 -18.37
CA LEU A 276 0.15 -0.34 -17.82
C LEU A 276 1.58 -0.92 -17.89
N ARG A 277 2.32 -0.67 -18.97
CA ARG A 277 3.73 -1.08 -19.09
C ARG A 277 4.63 -0.42 -18.05
N TYR A 278 4.29 0.77 -17.59
CA TYR A 278 5.01 1.42 -16.49
C TYR A 278 4.92 0.60 -15.20
N HIS A 279 3.74 0.09 -14.84
CA HIS A 279 3.58 -0.80 -13.68
C HIS A 279 4.40 -2.09 -13.82
N LEU A 280 4.42 -2.68 -15.03
CA LEU A 280 5.24 -3.87 -15.31
C LEU A 280 6.74 -3.58 -15.19
N ARG A 281 7.20 -2.40 -15.63
CA ARG A 281 8.61 -1.99 -15.44
C ARG A 281 8.98 -1.87 -13.97
N ILE A 282 8.10 -1.30 -13.14
CA ILE A 282 8.32 -1.23 -11.68
C ILE A 282 8.46 -2.64 -11.10
N ALA A 283 7.58 -3.56 -11.47
CA ALA A 283 7.65 -4.95 -11.02
C ALA A 283 8.94 -5.64 -11.47
N ASN A 284 9.34 -5.46 -12.74
CA ASN A 284 10.60 -6.01 -13.26
C ASN A 284 11.83 -5.48 -12.51
N THR A 285 11.85 -4.19 -12.17
CA THR A 285 12.95 -3.61 -11.37
C THR A 285 13.05 -4.28 -10.00
N ALA A 286 11.92 -4.62 -9.38
CA ALA A 286 11.91 -5.35 -8.12
C ALA A 286 12.46 -6.78 -8.27
N VAL A 287 12.13 -7.46 -9.38
CA VAL A 287 12.67 -8.80 -9.70
C VAL A 287 14.18 -8.74 -9.95
N GLU A 288 14.67 -7.74 -10.70
CA GLU A 288 16.10 -7.52 -10.91
C GLU A 288 16.85 -7.27 -9.60
N TYR A 289 16.25 -6.52 -8.68
CA TYR A 289 16.83 -6.29 -7.35
C TYR A 289 17.02 -7.62 -6.59
N LEU A 290 16.05 -8.53 -6.63
CA LEU A 290 16.18 -9.88 -6.06
C LEU A 290 17.33 -10.67 -6.69
N SER A 291 17.49 -10.58 -7.98
CA SER A 291 18.56 -11.31 -8.67
C SER A 291 19.97 -10.82 -8.31
N LEU A 292 20.10 -9.55 -7.91
CA LEU A 292 21.36 -8.96 -7.45
C LEU A 292 21.72 -9.32 -6.00
N ILE A 293 20.72 -9.66 -5.17
CA ILE A 293 20.96 -10.07 -3.79
C ILE A 293 21.39 -11.54 -3.70
N HIS A 294 21.03 -12.36 -4.70
CA HIS A 294 21.33 -13.81 -4.74
C HIS A 294 22.57 -14.18 -5.59
N ILE A 295 23.35 -13.21 -6.06
CA ILE A 295 24.66 -13.41 -6.65
C ILE A 295 25.74 -13.02 -5.64
#